data_2e70bed6d6c33b2723f646be8f01a24c
#
_entry.id   2e70bed6d6c33b2723f646be8f01a24c
#
_cell.length_a   1.000
_cell.length_b   1.000
_cell.length_c   1.000
_cell.angle_alpha   90.00
_cell.angle_beta   90.00
_cell.angle_gamma   90.00
#
_symmetry.space_group_name_H-M   'P 1'
#
loop_
_entity.id
_entity.type
_entity.pdbx_description
1 polymer ?
#
loop_
_entity_poly.entity_id
_entity_poly.type
_entity_poly.pdbx_seq_one_letter_code
_entity_poly.pdbx_strand_id
1 'polypeptide(L)'
;TGDLYQESGFFADSMKAAADVYGVPALLYSAGGSTLGIQALCAAYFKTGDKILLLRDSHRALVNALVLLGLVPIWATDPGDALSKLRNADGVFLTSPDYFGNLLNYKKLAAVCHKKHIPLLVDSAHGAHFPALGLPNAIAQGADACVVGLHKTLPALTGAAAVLLSDADMTAKVHEGMRLFGSTSPSYLIALSAENAVASLEADRDRWQALATLCNTFHAQYPALFMQNGDPTRLVLCCENAAKGLDEAGISPEYADENCAVLLCSP
;
A
#
# COMPACT_ATOMS: atom_id res chain seq x y z
N THR A 1 25.68 -3.75 -15.09
CA THR A 1 24.75 -2.95 -14.29
C THR A 1 23.39 -3.01 -14.96
N GLY A 2 22.39 -3.65 -14.33
CA GLY A 2 21.02 -3.71 -14.87
C GLY A 2 20.33 -2.35 -14.74
N ASP A 3 19.32 -2.12 -15.57
CA ASP A 3 18.38 -1.02 -15.44
C ASP A 3 17.19 -1.51 -14.60
N LEU A 4 16.76 -0.74 -13.59
CA LEU A 4 15.62 -1.10 -12.72
C LEU A 4 14.31 -1.30 -13.50
N TYR A 5 14.21 -0.72 -14.69
CA TYR A 5 13.00 -0.77 -15.53
C TYR A 5 13.15 -1.70 -16.74
N GLN A 6 14.14 -2.59 -16.75
CA GLN A 6 14.30 -3.62 -17.78
C GLN A 6 13.59 -4.92 -17.39
N GLU A 7 13.06 -5.62 -18.39
CA GLU A 7 12.34 -6.90 -18.22
C GLU A 7 13.28 -8.12 -18.14
N SER A 8 14.59 -7.90 -18.10
CA SER A 8 15.60 -8.96 -18.02
C SER A 8 16.80 -8.54 -17.16
N GLY A 9 17.51 -9.53 -16.62
CA GLY A 9 18.69 -9.33 -15.80
C GLY A 9 18.39 -9.29 -14.31
N PHE A 10 19.37 -8.92 -13.51
CA PHE A 10 19.38 -9.02 -12.07
C PHE A 10 18.13 -8.46 -11.37
N PHE A 11 17.67 -7.27 -11.75
CA PHE A 11 16.48 -6.68 -11.13
C PHE A 11 15.19 -7.41 -11.52
N ALA A 12 15.09 -7.90 -12.75
CA ALA A 12 13.93 -8.69 -13.17
C ALA A 12 13.84 -10.01 -12.40
N ASP A 13 14.96 -10.69 -12.20
CA ASP A 13 15.02 -11.92 -11.42
C ASP A 13 14.63 -11.68 -9.95
N SER A 14 15.15 -10.59 -9.36
CA SER A 14 14.80 -10.16 -8.01
C SER A 14 13.31 -9.81 -7.87
N MET A 15 12.74 -9.05 -8.80
CA MET A 15 11.33 -8.69 -8.80
C MET A 15 10.42 -9.92 -8.98
N LYS A 16 10.86 -10.92 -9.75
CA LYS A 16 10.15 -12.19 -9.89
C LYS A 16 10.13 -12.96 -8.55
N ALA A 17 11.28 -13.09 -7.89
CA ALA A 17 11.34 -13.71 -6.56
C ALA A 17 10.45 -12.97 -5.53
N ALA A 18 10.44 -11.64 -5.57
CA ALA A 18 9.57 -10.84 -4.72
C ALA A 18 8.07 -11.02 -5.04
N ALA A 19 7.72 -11.21 -6.31
CA ALA A 19 6.35 -11.50 -6.73
C ALA A 19 5.87 -12.84 -6.12
N ASP A 20 6.74 -13.85 -6.07
CA ASP A 20 6.45 -15.14 -5.45
C ASP A 20 6.16 -15.00 -3.95
N VAL A 21 6.93 -14.14 -3.21
CA VAL A 21 6.69 -13.87 -1.78
C VAL A 21 5.31 -13.23 -1.54
N TYR A 22 4.88 -12.32 -2.43
CA TYR A 22 3.56 -11.70 -2.35
C TYR A 22 2.43 -12.55 -2.95
N GLY A 23 2.75 -13.64 -3.67
CA GLY A 23 1.78 -14.49 -4.36
C GLY A 23 1.05 -13.74 -5.48
N VAL A 24 1.76 -12.93 -6.27
CA VAL A 24 1.20 -12.11 -7.36
C VAL A 24 1.88 -12.40 -8.69
N PRO A 25 1.20 -12.20 -9.85
CA PRO A 25 1.78 -12.44 -11.18
C PRO A 25 3.01 -11.58 -11.51
N ALA A 26 3.06 -10.32 -11.01
CA ALA A 26 4.22 -9.46 -11.18
C ALA A 26 4.36 -8.47 -10.02
N LEU A 27 5.61 -8.10 -9.72
CA LEU A 27 5.98 -7.07 -8.76
C LEU A 27 7.10 -6.22 -9.35
N LEU A 28 6.99 -4.90 -9.19
CA LEU A 28 7.98 -3.93 -9.67
C LEU A 28 8.47 -3.08 -8.50
N TYR A 29 9.79 -2.98 -8.31
CA TYR A 29 10.34 -2.08 -7.31
C TYR A 29 10.22 -0.61 -7.73
N SER A 30 9.94 0.24 -6.75
CA SER A 30 9.98 1.70 -6.87
C SER A 30 11.04 2.27 -5.93
N ALA A 31 11.97 3.04 -6.49
CA ALA A 31 12.96 3.81 -5.72
C ALA A 31 12.48 5.26 -5.45
N GLY A 32 11.27 5.60 -5.84
CA GLY A 32 10.60 6.89 -5.62
C GLY A 32 9.43 6.81 -4.63
N GLY A 33 9.40 5.77 -3.79
CA GLY A 33 8.34 5.53 -2.82
C GLY A 33 7.02 5.11 -3.45
N SER A 34 6.00 4.97 -2.58
CA SER A 34 4.62 4.72 -3.02
C SER A 34 4.08 5.85 -3.89
N THR A 35 4.57 7.08 -3.74
CA THR A 35 4.19 8.22 -4.56
C THR A 35 4.46 7.97 -6.04
N LEU A 36 5.65 7.50 -6.40
CA LEU A 36 6.00 7.14 -7.77
C LEU A 36 5.13 5.97 -8.27
N GLY A 37 4.91 4.96 -7.42
CA GLY A 37 4.05 3.82 -7.76
C GLY A 37 2.61 4.25 -8.07
N ILE A 38 2.01 5.11 -7.25
CA ILE A 38 0.65 5.66 -7.46
C ILE A 38 0.58 6.44 -8.78
N GLN A 39 1.54 7.32 -9.03
CA GLN A 39 1.60 8.11 -10.27
C GLN A 39 1.75 7.21 -11.50
N ALA A 40 2.64 6.21 -11.43
CA ALA A 40 2.87 5.24 -12.49
C ALA A 40 1.62 4.40 -12.79
N LEU A 41 0.92 3.94 -11.76
CA LEU A 41 -0.35 3.22 -11.91
C LEU A 41 -1.42 4.09 -12.56
N CYS A 42 -1.57 5.33 -12.11
CA CYS A 42 -2.52 6.26 -12.75
C CYS A 42 -2.21 6.47 -14.23
N ALA A 43 -0.94 6.63 -14.60
CA ALA A 43 -0.53 6.80 -16.01
C ALA A 43 -0.71 5.52 -16.84
N ALA A 44 -0.53 4.33 -16.23
CA ALA A 44 -0.65 3.06 -16.93
C ALA A 44 -2.11 2.64 -17.20
N TYR A 45 -3.02 3.00 -16.31
CA TYR A 45 -4.41 2.55 -16.35
C TYR A 45 -5.39 3.59 -16.85
N PHE A 46 -5.08 4.90 -16.79
CA PHE A 46 -6.01 5.98 -17.07
C PHE A 46 -5.46 6.96 -18.11
N LYS A 47 -6.36 7.70 -18.74
CA LYS A 47 -6.06 8.77 -19.71
C LYS A 47 -6.71 10.07 -19.27
N THR A 48 -6.19 11.20 -19.75
CA THR A 48 -6.73 12.54 -19.47
C THR A 48 -8.25 12.59 -19.69
N GLY A 49 -8.96 13.12 -18.71
CA GLY A 49 -10.43 13.23 -18.70
C GLY A 49 -11.14 12.04 -18.05
N ASP A 50 -10.47 10.90 -17.79
CA ASP A 50 -11.08 9.77 -17.11
C ASP A 50 -11.53 10.15 -15.70
N LYS A 51 -12.68 9.64 -15.30
CA LYS A 51 -13.31 9.88 -14.01
C LYS A 51 -12.93 8.78 -13.03
N ILE A 52 -12.18 9.15 -12.00
CA ILE A 52 -11.65 8.22 -11.03
C ILE A 52 -12.44 8.33 -9.73
N LEU A 53 -13.05 7.22 -9.33
CA LEU A 53 -13.76 7.11 -8.06
C LEU A 53 -12.77 6.81 -6.95
N LEU A 54 -12.78 7.61 -5.90
CA LEU A 54 -11.87 7.52 -4.75
C LEU A 54 -12.57 7.89 -3.44
N LEU A 55 -11.99 7.42 -2.33
CA LEU A 55 -12.46 7.74 -0.98
C LEU A 55 -11.75 8.99 -0.44
N ARG A 56 -12.33 9.61 0.60
CA ARG A 56 -11.82 10.86 1.19
C ARG A 56 -10.49 10.71 1.93
N ASP A 57 -10.15 9.51 2.37
CA ASP A 57 -8.89 9.13 3.03
C ASP A 57 -7.73 8.90 2.06
N SER A 58 -7.93 9.23 0.79
CA SER A 58 -6.91 9.08 -0.25
C SER A 58 -5.66 9.93 0.03
N HIS A 59 -4.49 9.33 -0.11
CA HIS A 59 -3.22 9.99 0.10
C HIS A 59 -3.00 11.14 -0.91
N ARG A 60 -2.31 12.20 -0.48
CA ARG A 60 -1.95 13.37 -1.30
C ARG A 60 -1.30 13.01 -2.64
N ALA A 61 -0.52 11.91 -2.71
CA ALA A 61 0.10 11.43 -3.94
C ALA A 61 -0.93 11.11 -5.03
N LEU A 62 -2.08 10.52 -4.66
CA LEU A 62 -3.17 10.25 -5.61
C LEU A 62 -3.79 11.55 -6.10
N VAL A 63 -4.09 12.50 -5.20
CA VAL A 63 -4.63 13.81 -5.58
C VAL A 63 -3.69 14.54 -6.55
N ASN A 64 -2.38 14.50 -6.28
CA ASN A 64 -1.38 15.07 -7.18
C ASN A 64 -1.35 14.36 -8.54
N ALA A 65 -1.48 13.02 -8.58
CA ALA A 65 -1.56 12.26 -9.83
C ALA A 65 -2.80 12.66 -10.67
N LEU A 66 -3.97 12.87 -10.02
CA LEU A 66 -5.16 13.35 -10.72
C LEU A 66 -4.91 14.71 -11.40
N VAL A 67 -4.27 15.65 -10.69
CA VAL A 67 -3.95 16.98 -11.22
C VAL A 67 -2.95 16.87 -12.39
N LEU A 68 -1.85 16.11 -12.20
CA LEU A 68 -0.79 15.98 -13.21
C LEU A 68 -1.28 15.33 -14.50
N LEU A 69 -2.19 14.36 -14.42
CA LEU A 69 -2.70 13.60 -15.56
C LEU A 69 -4.03 14.14 -16.12
N GLY A 70 -4.60 15.18 -15.49
CA GLY A 70 -5.89 15.72 -15.89
C GLY A 70 -7.04 14.75 -15.69
N LEU A 71 -7.00 13.95 -14.61
CA LEU A 71 -8.06 13.04 -14.23
C LEU A 71 -9.13 13.75 -13.40
N VAL A 72 -10.37 13.27 -13.45
CA VAL A 72 -11.52 13.91 -12.79
C VAL A 72 -11.95 13.09 -11.57
N PRO A 73 -11.87 13.62 -10.33
CA PRO A 73 -12.25 12.86 -9.14
C PRO A 73 -13.78 12.70 -9.01
N ILE A 74 -14.24 11.50 -8.65
CA ILE A 74 -15.56 11.22 -8.11
C ILE A 74 -15.37 10.77 -6.65
N TRP A 75 -15.78 11.60 -5.71
CA TRP A 75 -15.61 11.33 -4.29
C TRP A 75 -16.70 10.43 -3.74
N ALA A 76 -16.32 9.42 -2.97
CA ALA A 76 -17.20 8.56 -2.19
C ALA A 76 -16.79 8.57 -0.70
N THR A 77 -17.73 8.24 0.18
CA THR A 77 -17.50 8.20 1.62
C THR A 77 -17.02 6.83 2.10
N ASP A 78 -17.46 5.77 1.43
CA ASP A 78 -17.20 4.38 1.78
C ASP A 78 -17.39 3.47 0.55
N PRO A 79 -17.03 2.17 0.60
CA PRO A 79 -17.19 1.25 -0.54
C PRO A 79 -18.64 1.06 -1.00
N GLY A 80 -19.64 1.26 -0.15
CA GLY A 80 -21.08 1.18 -0.52
C GLY A 80 -21.50 2.38 -1.34
N ASP A 81 -21.11 3.59 -0.93
CA ASP A 81 -21.31 4.82 -1.71
C ASP A 81 -20.54 4.77 -3.04
N ALA A 82 -19.31 4.25 -3.01
CA ALA A 82 -18.51 4.00 -4.21
C ALA A 82 -19.27 3.11 -5.22
N LEU A 83 -19.87 2.02 -4.75
CA LEU A 83 -20.64 1.11 -5.58
C LEU A 83 -21.82 1.82 -6.27
N SER A 84 -22.51 2.74 -5.57
CA SER A 84 -23.63 3.51 -6.11
C SER A 84 -23.21 4.47 -7.23
N LYS A 85 -22.00 5.02 -7.13
CA LYS A 85 -21.41 6.01 -8.06
C LYS A 85 -20.64 5.38 -9.23
N LEU A 86 -20.36 4.08 -9.17
CA LEU A 86 -19.49 3.36 -10.11
C LEU A 86 -19.92 3.48 -11.58
N ARG A 87 -21.24 3.68 -11.85
CA ARG A 87 -21.77 3.86 -13.21
C ARG A 87 -21.18 5.06 -13.96
N ASN A 88 -20.63 6.03 -13.23
CA ASN A 88 -20.08 7.27 -13.79
C ASN A 88 -18.54 7.29 -13.75
N ALA A 89 -17.89 6.18 -13.33
CA ALA A 89 -16.46 6.10 -13.17
C ALA A 89 -15.81 5.28 -14.29
N ASP A 90 -14.65 5.72 -14.73
CA ASP A 90 -13.77 5.01 -15.67
C ASP A 90 -12.71 4.18 -14.94
N GLY A 91 -12.48 4.47 -13.65
CA GLY A 91 -11.59 3.74 -12.77
C GLY A 91 -11.92 3.95 -11.28
N VAL A 92 -11.37 3.09 -10.45
CA VAL A 92 -11.49 3.17 -8.99
C VAL A 92 -10.10 3.14 -8.39
N PHE A 93 -9.84 4.01 -7.39
CA PHE A 93 -8.60 3.99 -6.62
C PHE A 93 -8.95 4.10 -5.13
N LEU A 94 -8.67 3.05 -4.35
CA LEU A 94 -8.96 2.96 -2.92
C LEU A 94 -7.69 3.04 -2.08
N THR A 95 -7.82 3.29 -0.77
CA THR A 95 -6.75 3.16 0.22
C THR A 95 -7.09 2.04 1.19
N SER A 96 -6.25 0.99 1.29
CA SER A 96 -6.43 -0.11 2.25
C SER A 96 -5.11 -0.88 2.43
N PRO A 97 -4.59 -1.02 3.68
CA PRO A 97 -5.11 -0.41 4.89
C PRO A 97 -5.02 1.11 4.89
N ASP A 98 -5.87 1.75 5.69
CA ASP A 98 -5.73 3.18 5.97
C ASP A 98 -4.58 3.45 6.98
N TYR A 99 -4.40 4.71 7.35
CA TYR A 99 -3.34 5.12 8.27
C TYR A 99 -3.50 4.52 9.68
N PHE A 100 -4.72 4.19 10.09
CA PHE A 100 -5.06 3.61 11.38
C PHE A 100 -5.10 2.07 11.37
N GLY A 101 -4.76 1.43 10.25
CA GLY A 101 -4.75 -0.02 10.10
C GLY A 101 -6.12 -0.65 9.77
N ASN A 102 -7.12 0.17 9.43
CA ASN A 102 -8.41 -0.36 9.01
C ASN A 102 -8.31 -0.97 7.62
N LEU A 103 -8.89 -2.17 7.46
CA LEU A 103 -8.99 -2.86 6.18
C LEU A 103 -10.37 -2.63 5.56
N LEU A 104 -10.40 -2.14 4.33
CA LEU A 104 -11.65 -2.01 3.58
C LEU A 104 -12.12 -3.36 3.05
N ASN A 105 -13.41 -3.63 3.17
CA ASN A 105 -14.04 -4.75 2.47
C ASN A 105 -14.62 -4.26 1.13
N TYR A 106 -13.84 -4.42 0.07
CA TYR A 106 -14.24 -4.00 -1.28
C TYR A 106 -14.48 -5.16 -2.26
N LYS A 107 -14.60 -6.42 -1.78
CA LYS A 107 -14.82 -7.60 -2.64
C LYS A 107 -16.04 -7.46 -3.55
N LYS A 108 -17.16 -6.90 -3.04
CA LYS A 108 -18.35 -6.65 -3.85
C LYS A 108 -18.09 -5.59 -4.93
N LEU A 109 -17.38 -4.53 -4.58
CA LEU A 109 -17.01 -3.46 -5.52
C LEU A 109 -16.08 -4.02 -6.61
N ALA A 110 -15.05 -4.80 -6.24
CA ALA A 110 -14.15 -5.46 -7.16
C ALA A 110 -14.89 -6.36 -8.17
N ALA A 111 -15.81 -7.20 -7.70
CA ALA A 111 -16.60 -8.05 -8.58
C ALA A 111 -17.43 -7.26 -9.60
N VAL A 112 -17.98 -6.09 -9.22
CA VAL A 112 -18.72 -5.24 -10.15
C VAL A 112 -17.78 -4.48 -11.10
N CYS A 113 -16.61 -4.04 -10.61
CA CYS A 113 -15.57 -3.42 -11.44
C CYS A 113 -15.12 -4.38 -12.54
N HIS A 114 -14.77 -5.62 -12.22
CA HIS A 114 -14.35 -6.63 -13.19
C HIS A 114 -15.44 -6.93 -14.22
N LYS A 115 -16.69 -7.10 -13.77
CA LYS A 115 -17.83 -7.32 -14.69
C LYS A 115 -18.01 -6.18 -15.69
N LYS A 116 -17.62 -4.97 -15.33
CA LYS A 116 -17.75 -3.75 -16.15
C LYS A 116 -16.44 -3.34 -16.83
N HIS A 117 -15.36 -4.11 -16.65
CA HIS A 117 -14.02 -3.77 -17.15
C HIS A 117 -13.52 -2.39 -16.65
N ILE A 118 -13.87 -2.03 -15.42
CA ILE A 118 -13.41 -0.81 -14.75
C ILE A 118 -12.20 -1.19 -13.89
N PRO A 119 -11.01 -0.63 -14.10
CA PRO A 119 -9.84 -0.92 -13.28
C PRO A 119 -10.05 -0.53 -11.81
N LEU A 120 -9.66 -1.43 -10.90
CA LEU A 120 -9.66 -1.20 -9.46
C LEU A 120 -8.22 -1.21 -8.93
N LEU A 121 -7.72 -0.06 -8.53
CA LEU A 121 -6.39 0.13 -7.98
C LEU A 121 -6.45 0.40 -6.48
N VAL A 122 -5.39 0.03 -5.74
CA VAL A 122 -5.35 0.20 -4.29
C VAL A 122 -4.02 0.80 -3.84
N ASP A 123 -4.08 1.89 -3.08
CA ASP A 123 -2.97 2.36 -2.25
C ASP A 123 -2.93 1.49 -0.98
N SER A 124 -2.02 0.54 -0.96
CA SER A 124 -1.74 -0.35 0.17
C SER A 124 -0.37 -0.02 0.79
N ALA A 125 0.00 1.26 0.80
CA ALA A 125 1.32 1.69 1.25
C ALA A 125 1.66 1.25 2.68
N HIS A 126 0.68 1.01 3.52
CA HIS A 126 0.83 0.51 4.90
C HIS A 126 0.70 -1.01 5.04
N GLY A 127 0.54 -1.78 3.95
CA GLY A 127 0.30 -3.22 3.96
C GLY A 127 1.48 -4.09 3.50
N ALA A 128 2.71 -3.57 3.47
CA ALA A 128 3.85 -4.31 2.92
C ALA A 128 4.20 -5.59 3.72
N HIS A 129 3.92 -5.64 5.01
CA HIS A 129 4.20 -6.76 5.91
C HIS A 129 3.11 -7.86 5.94
N PHE A 130 1.99 -7.66 5.27
CA PHE A 130 0.85 -8.58 5.29
C PHE A 130 1.18 -10.03 4.93
N PRO A 131 2.08 -10.35 3.97
CA PRO A 131 2.46 -11.73 3.69
C PRO A 131 3.03 -12.46 4.92
N ALA A 132 3.82 -11.78 5.77
CA ALA A 132 4.38 -12.38 6.99
C ALA A 132 3.30 -12.67 8.05
N LEU A 133 2.22 -11.89 8.07
CA LEU A 133 1.07 -12.10 8.96
C LEU A 133 0.03 -13.10 8.41
N GLY A 134 0.17 -13.54 7.16
CA GLY A 134 -0.85 -14.35 6.49
C GLY A 134 -2.11 -13.55 6.13
N LEU A 135 -2.04 -12.22 6.14
CA LEU A 135 -3.12 -11.34 5.70
C LEU A 135 -3.13 -11.22 4.17
N PRO A 136 -4.32 -11.17 3.54
CA PRO A 136 -4.41 -11.04 2.10
C PRO A 136 -3.92 -9.65 1.65
N ASN A 137 -3.07 -9.61 0.62
CA ASN A 137 -2.75 -8.37 -0.08
C ASN A 137 -3.95 -7.88 -0.92
N ALA A 138 -3.84 -6.68 -1.50
CA ALA A 138 -4.93 -6.09 -2.26
C ALA A 138 -5.30 -6.88 -3.51
N ILE A 139 -4.33 -7.53 -4.17
CA ILE A 139 -4.57 -8.36 -5.37
C ILE A 139 -5.43 -9.57 -5.00
N ALA A 140 -5.11 -10.26 -3.89
CA ALA A 140 -5.90 -11.39 -3.40
C ALA A 140 -7.35 -11.01 -3.03
N GLN A 141 -7.62 -9.72 -2.82
CA GLN A 141 -8.96 -9.18 -2.56
C GLN A 141 -9.67 -8.67 -3.82
N GLY A 142 -9.02 -8.74 -4.99
CA GLY A 142 -9.60 -8.41 -6.29
C GLY A 142 -9.17 -7.06 -6.86
N ALA A 143 -8.09 -6.45 -6.38
CA ALA A 143 -7.50 -5.29 -7.06
C ALA A 143 -6.74 -5.72 -8.32
N ASP A 144 -6.77 -4.89 -9.36
CA ASP A 144 -5.99 -5.11 -10.58
C ASP A 144 -4.52 -4.74 -10.37
N ALA A 145 -4.25 -3.73 -9.55
CA ALA A 145 -2.92 -3.36 -9.10
C ALA A 145 -2.95 -2.67 -7.75
N CYS A 146 -1.83 -2.74 -7.01
CA CYS A 146 -1.66 -1.97 -5.80
C CYS A 146 -0.22 -1.51 -5.59
N VAL A 147 -0.05 -0.54 -4.69
CA VAL A 147 1.27 -0.06 -4.25
C VAL A 147 1.45 -0.40 -2.77
N VAL A 148 2.62 -0.94 -2.41
CA VAL A 148 3.04 -1.16 -1.01
C VAL A 148 4.29 -0.36 -0.68
N GLY A 149 4.30 0.29 0.49
CA GLY A 149 5.44 1.09 0.96
C GLY A 149 6.37 0.24 1.83
N LEU A 150 7.42 -0.33 1.24
CA LEU A 150 8.33 -1.23 1.96
C LEU A 150 9.00 -0.54 3.15
N HIS A 151 9.42 0.72 2.99
CA HIS A 151 10.08 1.50 4.04
C HIS A 151 9.17 1.92 5.20
N LYS A 152 7.85 1.69 5.11
CA LYS A 152 6.91 2.07 6.18
C LYS A 152 6.80 1.02 7.28
N THR A 153 6.93 -0.25 6.91
CA THR A 153 6.71 -1.38 7.83
C THR A 153 7.83 -2.42 7.81
N LEU A 154 8.70 -2.37 6.82
CA LEU A 154 9.83 -3.31 6.65
C LEU A 154 11.17 -2.56 6.75
N PRO A 155 12.29 -3.27 7.03
CA PRO A 155 13.62 -2.68 7.16
C PRO A 155 14.19 -2.26 5.80
N ALA A 156 13.59 -1.25 5.18
CA ALA A 156 14.01 -0.69 3.90
C ALA A 156 14.35 0.79 4.01
N LEU A 157 15.23 1.27 3.13
CA LEU A 157 15.55 2.70 3.04
C LEU A 157 14.33 3.50 2.59
N THR A 158 14.19 4.72 3.12
CA THR A 158 13.14 5.67 2.70
C THR A 158 13.12 5.81 1.19
N GLY A 159 11.94 5.70 0.59
CA GLY A 159 11.76 5.67 -0.86
C GLY A 159 11.64 4.27 -1.45
N ALA A 160 11.89 3.20 -0.67
CA ALA A 160 11.65 1.84 -1.11
C ALA A 160 10.14 1.51 -1.08
N ALA A 161 9.61 1.10 -2.23
CA ALA A 161 8.23 0.65 -2.38
C ALA A 161 8.14 -0.42 -3.48
N ALA A 162 6.99 -1.05 -3.63
CA ALA A 162 6.72 -1.96 -4.72
C ALA A 162 5.31 -1.75 -5.28
N VAL A 163 5.16 -2.00 -6.59
CA VAL A 163 3.88 -2.10 -7.28
C VAL A 163 3.60 -3.59 -7.52
N LEU A 164 2.44 -4.05 -7.11
CA LEU A 164 1.96 -5.41 -7.32
C LEU A 164 0.88 -5.40 -8.40
N LEU A 165 0.94 -6.35 -9.32
CA LEU A 165 0.04 -6.45 -10.47
C LEU A 165 -0.67 -7.80 -10.48
N SER A 166 -1.96 -7.81 -10.80
CA SER A 166 -2.74 -9.02 -11.06
C SER A 166 -2.56 -9.54 -12.49
N ASP A 167 -2.00 -8.73 -13.37
CA ASP A 167 -1.71 -9.05 -14.77
C ASP A 167 -0.28 -8.60 -15.12
N ALA A 168 0.57 -9.57 -15.44
CA ALA A 168 1.97 -9.32 -15.80
C ALA A 168 2.12 -8.53 -17.12
N ASP A 169 1.13 -8.55 -18.01
CA ASP A 169 1.17 -7.80 -19.28
C ASP A 169 1.13 -6.28 -19.05
N MET A 170 0.73 -5.84 -17.85
CA MET A 170 0.76 -4.43 -17.45
C MET A 170 2.15 -3.92 -17.07
N THR A 171 3.14 -4.80 -16.89
CA THR A 171 4.51 -4.45 -16.44
C THR A 171 5.14 -3.35 -17.29
N ALA A 172 5.12 -3.49 -18.62
CA ALA A 172 5.71 -2.50 -19.53
C ALA A 172 5.07 -1.11 -19.38
N LYS A 173 3.74 -1.04 -19.28
CA LYS A 173 3.02 0.24 -19.11
C LYS A 173 3.31 0.89 -17.77
N VAL A 174 3.43 0.10 -16.70
CA VAL A 174 3.77 0.64 -15.37
C VAL A 174 5.22 1.12 -15.36
N HIS A 175 6.15 0.43 -16.00
CA HIS A 175 7.53 0.91 -16.17
C HIS A 175 7.58 2.22 -16.95
N GLU A 176 6.78 2.38 -18.02
CA GLU A 176 6.66 3.66 -18.73
C GLU A 176 6.17 4.79 -17.82
N GLY A 177 5.16 4.53 -16.99
CA GLY A 177 4.70 5.47 -15.98
C GLY A 177 5.79 5.80 -14.95
N MET A 178 6.57 4.80 -14.49
CA MET A 178 7.71 5.04 -13.60
C MET A 178 8.80 5.89 -14.25
N ARG A 179 9.09 5.69 -15.54
CA ARG A 179 10.04 6.53 -16.28
C ARG A 179 9.55 7.96 -16.49
N LEU A 180 8.24 8.14 -16.63
CA LEU A 180 7.63 9.46 -16.83
C LEU A 180 7.76 10.34 -15.57
N PHE A 181 7.57 9.78 -14.38
CA PHE A 181 7.55 10.52 -13.12
C PHE A 181 8.82 10.35 -12.28
N GLY A 182 9.58 9.30 -12.53
CA GLY A 182 10.76 8.94 -11.75
C GLY A 182 12.04 9.53 -12.31
N SER A 183 13.13 9.32 -11.58
CA SER A 183 14.47 9.65 -12.03
C SER A 183 14.95 8.67 -13.10
N THR A 184 15.64 9.17 -14.12
CA THR A 184 16.37 8.33 -15.08
C THR A 184 17.57 7.61 -14.45
N SER A 185 17.92 7.98 -13.21
CA SER A 185 19.01 7.38 -12.43
C SER A 185 18.46 6.97 -11.05
N PRO A 186 17.60 5.91 -10.98
CA PRO A 186 17.06 5.45 -9.72
C PRO A 186 18.18 4.97 -8.79
N SER A 187 18.01 5.19 -7.47
CA SER A 187 19.00 4.75 -6.48
C SER A 187 19.01 3.22 -6.38
N TYR A 188 20.10 2.60 -6.75
CA TYR A 188 20.31 1.16 -6.60
C TYR A 188 20.41 0.73 -5.14
N LEU A 189 20.83 1.62 -4.23
CA LEU A 189 20.81 1.34 -2.79
C LEU A 189 19.37 1.18 -2.28
N ILE A 190 18.45 2.02 -2.75
CA ILE A 190 17.03 1.91 -2.40
C ILE A 190 16.45 0.62 -3.01
N ALA A 191 16.77 0.29 -4.26
CA ALA A 191 16.31 -0.94 -4.90
C ALA A 191 16.84 -2.19 -4.17
N LEU A 192 18.12 -2.22 -3.80
CA LEU A 192 18.71 -3.31 -3.02
C LEU A 192 18.07 -3.43 -1.62
N SER A 193 17.78 -2.31 -0.97
CA SER A 193 17.08 -2.33 0.31
C SER A 193 15.65 -2.87 0.19
N ALA A 194 14.96 -2.60 -0.94
CA ALA A 194 13.65 -3.14 -1.24
C ALA A 194 13.71 -4.68 -1.39
N GLU A 195 14.68 -5.20 -2.14
CA GLU A 195 14.91 -6.64 -2.30
C GLU A 195 15.14 -7.31 -0.94
N ASN A 196 16.08 -6.79 -0.14
CA ASN A 196 16.39 -7.35 1.18
C ASN A 196 15.17 -7.32 2.12
N ALA A 197 14.40 -6.25 2.09
CA ALA A 197 13.20 -6.10 2.91
C ALA A 197 12.11 -7.11 2.53
N VAL A 198 11.92 -7.40 1.24
CA VAL A 198 10.98 -8.43 0.80
C VAL A 198 11.48 -9.82 1.19
N ALA A 199 12.77 -10.11 1.01
CA ALA A 199 13.36 -11.37 1.42
C ALA A 199 13.25 -11.61 2.95
N SER A 200 13.28 -10.56 3.77
CA SER A 200 13.12 -10.67 5.23
C SER A 200 11.72 -11.12 5.65
N LEU A 201 10.67 -10.92 4.82
CA LEU A 201 9.30 -11.31 5.15
C LEU A 201 9.16 -12.81 5.42
N GLU A 202 9.86 -13.66 4.68
CA GLU A 202 9.86 -15.10 4.91
C GLU A 202 10.78 -15.48 6.08
N ALA A 203 11.96 -14.88 6.16
CA ALA A 203 12.94 -15.14 7.20
C ALA A 203 12.44 -14.76 8.60
N ASP A 204 11.71 -13.66 8.71
CA ASP A 204 11.19 -13.13 9.98
C ASP A 204 9.70 -13.47 10.23
N ARG A 205 9.10 -14.38 9.47
CA ARG A 205 7.67 -14.73 9.58
C ARG A 205 7.25 -15.06 11.01
N ASP A 206 8.00 -15.89 11.70
CA ASP A 206 7.70 -16.29 13.08
C ASP A 206 7.74 -15.10 14.04
N ARG A 207 8.68 -14.17 13.83
CA ARG A 207 8.78 -12.93 14.62
C ARG A 207 7.58 -12.02 14.40
N TRP A 208 7.11 -11.88 13.15
CA TRP A 208 5.90 -11.13 12.82
C TRP A 208 4.65 -11.74 13.47
N GLN A 209 4.51 -13.06 13.44
CA GLN A 209 3.39 -13.77 14.06
C GLN A 209 3.42 -13.64 15.58
N ALA A 210 4.59 -13.77 16.21
CA ALA A 210 4.76 -13.55 17.64
C ALA A 210 4.40 -12.12 18.05
N LEU A 211 4.83 -11.13 17.26
CA LEU A 211 4.49 -9.72 17.47
C LEU A 211 2.97 -9.48 17.35
N ALA A 212 2.33 -10.00 16.31
CA ALA A 212 0.88 -9.87 16.13
C ALA A 212 0.12 -10.51 17.31
N THR A 213 0.58 -11.65 17.81
CA THR A 213 0.02 -12.30 19.00
C THR A 213 0.14 -11.40 20.24
N LEU A 214 1.31 -10.79 20.44
CA LEU A 214 1.54 -9.85 21.53
C LEU A 214 0.61 -8.62 21.42
N CYS A 215 0.52 -8.00 20.24
CA CYS A 215 -0.36 -6.86 20.00
C CYS A 215 -1.84 -7.21 20.24
N ASN A 216 -2.29 -8.37 19.78
CA ASN A 216 -3.64 -8.87 20.04
C ASN A 216 -3.90 -9.07 21.56
N THR A 217 -2.89 -9.45 22.32
CA THR A 217 -2.99 -9.56 23.79
C THR A 217 -3.25 -8.19 24.42
N PHE A 218 -2.56 -7.13 23.96
CA PHE A 218 -2.84 -5.76 24.41
C PHE A 218 -4.26 -5.30 24.06
N HIS A 219 -4.72 -5.56 22.83
CA HIS A 219 -6.10 -5.27 22.43
C HIS A 219 -7.12 -5.97 23.32
N ALA A 220 -6.89 -7.24 23.65
CA ALA A 220 -7.79 -8.01 24.51
C ALA A 220 -7.76 -7.55 25.98
N GLN A 221 -6.58 -7.17 26.47
CA GLN A 221 -6.40 -6.75 27.86
C GLN A 221 -6.93 -5.32 28.11
N TYR A 222 -6.84 -4.44 27.12
CA TYR A 222 -7.20 -3.03 27.23
C TYR A 222 -8.15 -2.57 26.11
N PRO A 223 -9.31 -3.21 25.92
CA PRO A 223 -10.18 -2.95 24.76
C PRO A 223 -10.74 -1.52 24.72
N ALA A 224 -10.79 -0.82 25.86
CA ALA A 224 -11.24 0.57 25.91
C ALA A 224 -10.18 1.59 25.51
N LEU A 225 -8.91 1.19 25.47
CA LEU A 225 -7.79 2.08 25.13
C LEU A 225 -7.39 1.98 23.67
N PHE A 226 -7.69 0.86 22.99
CA PHE A 226 -7.25 0.63 21.62
C PHE A 226 -8.40 0.60 20.64
N MET A 227 -8.26 1.32 19.53
CA MET A 227 -9.15 1.19 18.38
C MET A 227 -8.99 -0.21 17.78
N GLN A 228 -10.10 -0.89 17.51
CA GLN A 228 -10.11 -2.15 16.78
C GLN A 228 -9.88 -1.86 15.28
N ASN A 229 -8.91 -2.52 14.68
CA ASN A 229 -8.59 -2.42 13.27
C ASN A 229 -8.26 -3.79 12.66
N GLY A 230 -7.89 -3.83 11.37
CA GLY A 230 -7.60 -5.08 10.67
C GLY A 230 -6.11 -5.47 10.63
N ASP A 231 -5.21 -4.53 10.99
CA ASP A 231 -3.77 -4.76 11.07
C ASP A 231 -3.37 -4.91 12.54
N PRO A 232 -3.10 -6.13 13.02
CA PRO A 232 -2.80 -6.37 14.43
C PRO A 232 -1.52 -5.67 14.91
N THR A 233 -0.62 -5.31 14.02
CA THR A 233 0.65 -4.64 14.37
C THR A 233 0.54 -3.12 14.42
N ARG A 234 -0.65 -2.58 14.11
CA ARG A 234 -0.98 -1.17 14.21
C ARG A 234 -1.76 -0.91 15.50
N LEU A 235 -1.10 -0.42 16.53
CA LEU A 235 -1.76 -0.08 17.78
C LEU A 235 -2.19 1.40 17.75
N VAL A 236 -3.49 1.64 17.87
CA VAL A 236 -4.07 2.99 17.91
C VAL A 236 -4.64 3.23 19.29
N LEU A 237 -3.93 3.98 20.11
CA LEU A 237 -4.39 4.38 21.44
C LEU A 237 -5.41 5.53 21.31
N CYS A 238 -6.57 5.38 21.94
CA CYS A 238 -7.63 6.38 21.95
C CYS A 238 -7.83 6.90 23.38
N CYS A 239 -6.94 7.76 23.83
CA CYS A 239 -7.05 8.40 25.15
C CYS A 239 -6.44 9.80 25.11
N GLU A 240 -6.96 10.67 25.99
CA GLU A 240 -6.41 12.02 26.16
C GLU A 240 -4.94 11.96 26.62
N ASN A 241 -4.12 12.85 26.10
CA ASN A 241 -2.69 12.94 26.43
C ASN A 241 -1.86 11.68 26.12
N ALA A 242 -2.32 10.82 25.20
CA ALA A 242 -1.57 9.62 24.79
C ALA A 242 -0.13 9.94 24.37
N ALA A 243 0.07 11.01 23.60
CA ALA A 243 1.38 11.48 23.15
C ALA A 243 2.33 11.75 24.32
N LYS A 244 1.85 12.45 25.36
CA LYS A 244 2.66 12.78 26.55
C LYS A 244 3.02 11.53 27.34
N GLY A 245 2.06 10.63 27.56
CA GLY A 245 2.32 9.38 28.32
C GLY A 245 3.31 8.47 27.58
N LEU A 246 3.26 8.41 26.26
CA LEU A 246 4.21 7.66 25.44
C LEU A 246 5.61 8.29 25.49
N ASP A 247 5.71 9.63 25.39
CA ASP A 247 6.99 10.35 25.48
C ASP A 247 7.65 10.14 26.85
N GLU A 248 6.89 10.23 27.96
CA GLU A 248 7.36 9.94 29.31
C GLU A 248 7.83 8.47 29.47
N ALA A 249 7.27 7.54 28.70
CA ALA A 249 7.70 6.14 28.64
C ALA A 249 8.85 5.88 27.65
N GLY A 250 9.34 6.92 26.94
CA GLY A 250 10.39 6.81 25.93
C GLY A 250 9.93 6.16 24.63
N ILE A 251 8.62 6.19 24.35
CA ILE A 251 8.00 5.62 23.14
C ILE A 251 7.60 6.76 22.19
N SER A 252 8.18 6.77 20.99
CA SER A 252 7.82 7.73 19.95
C SER A 252 6.70 7.18 19.08
N PRO A 253 5.49 7.79 19.06
CA PRO A 253 4.43 7.39 18.16
C PRO A 253 4.74 7.82 16.72
N GLU A 254 4.20 7.10 15.74
CA GLU A 254 4.22 7.49 14.32
C GLU A 254 3.37 8.76 14.09
N TYR A 255 2.27 8.86 14.80
CA TYR A 255 1.38 10.02 14.81
C TYR A 255 0.74 10.17 16.18
N ALA A 256 0.50 11.39 16.61
CA ALA A 256 -0.34 11.66 17.76
C ALA A 256 -1.04 13.01 17.64
N ASP A 257 -2.27 13.08 18.14
CA ASP A 257 -3.04 14.30 18.33
C ASP A 257 -3.68 14.32 19.74
N GLU A 258 -4.66 15.19 19.95
CA GLU A 258 -5.33 15.33 21.25
C GLU A 258 -6.14 14.07 21.65
N ASN A 259 -6.57 13.26 20.67
CA ASN A 259 -7.52 12.17 20.88
C ASN A 259 -6.90 10.78 20.69
N CYS A 260 -5.81 10.67 19.94
CA CYS A 260 -5.19 9.38 19.67
C CYS A 260 -3.68 9.43 19.42
N ALA A 261 -3.05 8.26 19.56
CA ALA A 261 -1.68 8.02 19.13
C ALA A 261 -1.60 6.71 18.34
N VAL A 262 -0.86 6.74 17.23
CA VAL A 262 -0.67 5.58 16.34
C VAL A 262 0.75 5.04 16.52
N LEU A 263 0.86 3.77 16.88
CA LEU A 263 2.12 3.04 16.99
C LEU A 263 2.25 2.05 15.84
N LEU A 264 3.43 2.02 15.23
CA LEU A 264 3.85 0.99 14.28
C LEU A 264 4.74 -0.01 15.02
N CYS A 265 4.26 -1.25 15.15
CA CYS A 265 5.05 -2.31 15.75
C CYS A 265 5.74 -3.13 14.65
N SER A 266 7.05 -3.37 14.82
CA SER A 266 7.85 -4.23 13.94
C SER A 266 8.75 -5.16 14.76
N PRO A 267 9.09 -6.36 14.23
CA PRO A 267 9.97 -7.30 14.95
C PRO A 267 11.38 -6.78 15.15
#